data_d85cdfafe3e33c6e56ce1a83049544d0
#
_entry.id   d85cdfafe3e33c6e56ce1a83049544d0
#
_cell.length_a   1.000
_cell.length_b   1.000
_cell.length_c   1.000
_cell.angle_alpha   90.00
_cell.angle_beta   90.00
_cell.angle_gamma   90.00
#
_symmetry.space_group_name_H-M   'P 1'
#
loop_
_entity.id
_entity.type
_entity.pdbx_description
1 polymer ?
#
loop_
_entity_poly.entity_id
_entity_poly.type
_entity_poly.pdbx_seq_one_letter_code
_entity_poly.pdbx_strand_id
1 'polypeptide(L)'
;MKGEQIGVFYHKSRFERKEFGSFFLSETPEVMSKGWDADFRRMCVWTKLFDKQSNQAFYVFCTHFDHIGTKARIESARLIVSKIKTIAGNSPIILVGDLNSSPQDTEMYHLLADYLTDTAISAIKKTIPTAGTFNGYDMKISDFQANQKIDYIFIQKFKGLDYRVLNDRYNDLSYPSDHFPVMCVVSY
;
A
#
# COMPACT_ATOMS: atom_id res chain seq x y z
N MET A 1 -0.41 22.25 -10.49
CA MET A 1 -1.20 21.00 -10.56
C MET A 1 -1.72 20.70 -9.17
N LYS A 2 -3.04 20.69 -8.98
CA LYS A 2 -3.67 20.12 -7.78
C LYS A 2 -3.87 18.63 -8.07
N GLY A 3 -3.21 17.77 -7.32
CA GLY A 3 -3.36 16.32 -7.47
C GLY A 3 -2.91 15.63 -6.19
N GLU A 4 -3.40 14.42 -5.97
CA GLU A 4 -2.97 13.55 -4.88
C GLU A 4 -1.48 13.25 -5.02
N GLN A 5 -0.79 13.21 -3.90
CA GLN A 5 0.65 12.93 -3.84
C GLN A 5 0.88 11.66 -3.05
N ILE A 6 1.81 10.84 -3.54
CA ILE A 6 2.31 9.66 -2.83
C ILE A 6 3.79 9.85 -2.52
N GLY A 7 4.24 9.28 -1.40
CA GLY A 7 5.63 9.40 -0.99
C GLY A 7 6.02 8.40 0.08
N VAL A 8 7.32 8.18 0.23
CA VAL A 8 7.90 7.35 1.27
C VAL A 8 8.71 8.23 2.21
N PHE A 9 8.33 8.24 3.48
CA PHE A 9 9.05 8.90 4.55
C PHE A 9 9.79 7.85 5.39
N TYR A 10 11.00 8.16 5.82
CA TYR A 10 11.82 7.23 6.62
C TYR A 10 12.69 7.97 7.65
N HIS A 11 13.04 7.29 8.72
CA HIS A 11 13.85 7.82 9.80
C HIS A 11 15.34 7.80 9.43
N LYS A 12 15.93 8.95 9.12
CA LYS A 12 17.30 9.09 8.58
C LYS A 12 18.40 8.57 9.50
N SER A 13 18.20 8.57 10.81
CA SER A 13 19.22 8.03 11.73
C SER A 13 19.33 6.50 11.61
N ARG A 14 18.22 5.80 11.30
CA ARG A 14 18.19 4.35 11.14
C ARG A 14 18.39 3.91 9.69
N PHE A 15 17.73 4.57 8.75
CA PHE A 15 17.72 4.15 7.36
C PHE A 15 18.53 5.08 6.46
N GLU A 16 19.21 4.50 5.47
CA GLU A 16 19.88 5.21 4.39
C GLU A 16 19.22 4.87 3.06
N ARG A 17 18.82 5.88 2.28
CA ARG A 17 18.27 5.67 0.94
C ARG A 17 19.40 5.40 -0.05
N LYS A 18 19.38 4.24 -0.69
CA LYS A 18 20.36 3.83 -1.70
C LYS A 18 19.91 4.15 -3.12
N GLU A 19 18.67 3.82 -3.43
CA GLU A 19 18.08 3.97 -4.77
C GLU A 19 16.63 4.45 -4.63
N PHE A 20 16.09 5.06 -5.67
CA PHE A 20 14.69 5.42 -5.74
C PHE A 20 14.25 5.62 -7.20
N GLY A 21 12.94 5.56 -7.44
CA GLY A 21 12.35 5.83 -8.72
C GLY A 21 10.83 5.84 -8.65
N SER A 22 10.23 5.99 -9.80
CA SER A 22 8.78 5.94 -9.97
C SER A 22 8.42 5.42 -11.35
N PHE A 23 7.18 4.96 -11.52
CA PHE A 23 6.60 4.61 -12.81
C PHE A 23 5.10 4.88 -12.78
N PHE A 24 4.52 5.18 -13.94
CA PHE A 24 3.08 5.36 -14.06
C PHE A 24 2.37 4.01 -14.17
N LEU A 25 1.17 3.94 -13.61
CA LEU A 25 0.30 2.78 -13.71
C LEU A 25 -0.48 2.86 -15.01
N SER A 26 0.18 2.49 -16.10
CA SER A 26 -0.34 2.56 -17.46
C SER A 26 0.39 1.60 -18.40
N GLU A 27 -0.09 1.51 -19.63
CA GLU A 27 0.56 0.77 -20.74
C GLU A 27 1.94 1.37 -21.11
N THR A 28 2.20 2.61 -20.71
CA THR A 28 3.47 3.32 -20.93
C THR A 28 4.07 3.80 -19.61
N PRO A 29 4.61 2.89 -18.75
CA PRO A 29 4.97 3.21 -17.37
C PRO A 29 6.06 4.28 -17.22
N GLU A 30 6.89 4.46 -18.23
CA GLU A 30 8.02 5.40 -18.22
C GLU A 30 7.62 6.82 -18.68
N VAL A 31 6.37 6.98 -19.15
CA VAL A 31 5.85 8.25 -19.66
C VAL A 31 4.63 8.66 -18.82
N MET A 32 4.52 9.97 -18.54
CA MET A 32 3.35 10.50 -17.83
C MET A 32 2.07 10.20 -18.61
N SER A 33 1.33 9.20 -18.17
CA SER A 33 0.14 8.69 -18.86
C SER A 33 -0.94 8.25 -17.87
N LYS A 34 -2.15 8.14 -18.40
CA LYS A 34 -3.30 7.54 -17.72
C LYS A 34 -3.50 6.15 -18.32
N GLY A 35 -3.60 5.13 -17.48
CA GLY A 35 -3.66 3.75 -17.93
C GLY A 35 -5.07 3.21 -18.08
N TRP A 36 -5.26 2.37 -19.07
CA TRP A 36 -6.47 1.58 -19.33
C TRP A 36 -7.76 2.41 -19.22
N ASP A 37 -8.68 2.01 -18.33
CA ASP A 37 -9.96 2.69 -18.05
C ASP A 37 -9.90 3.61 -16.81
N ALA A 38 -8.69 3.96 -16.33
CA ALA A 38 -8.51 4.83 -15.17
C ALA A 38 -9.14 6.22 -15.37
N ASP A 39 -9.67 6.81 -14.30
CA ASP A 39 -10.14 8.21 -14.31
C ASP A 39 -8.98 9.18 -14.09
N PHE A 40 -8.04 8.84 -13.23
CA PHE A 40 -6.85 9.63 -12.93
C PHE A 40 -5.55 8.96 -13.35
N ARG A 41 -4.52 9.79 -13.54
CA ARG A 41 -3.15 9.28 -13.64
C ARG A 41 -2.69 8.77 -12.29
N ARG A 42 -2.32 7.53 -12.23
CA ARG A 42 -1.80 6.87 -11.03
C ARG A 42 -0.36 6.45 -11.24
N MET A 43 0.37 6.36 -10.15
CA MET A 43 1.79 5.99 -10.19
C MET A 43 2.18 5.17 -8.97
N CYS A 44 3.33 4.52 -9.08
CA CYS A 44 4.03 3.91 -7.96
C CYS A 44 5.37 4.60 -7.78
N VAL A 45 5.71 4.97 -6.55
CA VAL A 45 7.06 5.39 -6.18
C VAL A 45 7.72 4.25 -5.42
N TRP A 46 9.04 4.10 -5.57
CA TRP A 46 9.78 3.08 -4.85
C TRP A 46 11.12 3.61 -4.35
N THR A 47 11.63 2.97 -3.30
CA THR A 47 12.96 3.27 -2.78
C THR A 47 13.60 2.01 -2.21
N LYS A 48 14.93 1.90 -2.37
CA LYS A 48 15.77 0.95 -1.66
C LYS A 48 16.34 1.61 -0.42
N LEU A 49 16.00 1.06 0.73
CA LEU A 49 16.50 1.50 2.03
C LEU A 49 17.49 0.48 2.58
N PHE A 50 18.56 0.99 3.20
CA PHE A 50 19.50 0.20 3.99
C PHE A 50 19.26 0.47 5.47
N ASP A 51 18.92 -0.57 6.22
CA ASP A 51 18.75 -0.51 7.68
C ASP A 51 20.10 -0.68 8.36
N LYS A 52 20.60 0.39 8.95
CA LYS A 52 21.89 0.44 9.65
C LYS A 52 21.92 -0.43 10.91
N GLN A 53 20.77 -0.78 11.48
CA GLN A 53 20.68 -1.61 12.68
C GLN A 53 20.79 -3.10 12.33
N SER A 54 20.08 -3.54 11.31
CA SER A 54 20.10 -4.95 10.87
C SER A 54 21.18 -5.24 9.84
N ASN A 55 21.82 -4.21 9.27
CA ASN A 55 22.78 -4.31 8.16
C ASN A 55 22.17 -4.97 6.91
N GLN A 56 20.89 -4.72 6.65
CA GLN A 56 20.17 -5.29 5.52
C GLN A 56 19.52 -4.21 4.66
N ALA A 57 19.37 -4.49 3.37
CA ALA A 57 18.68 -3.61 2.44
C ALA A 57 17.32 -4.24 2.04
N PHE A 58 16.33 -3.39 1.82
CA PHE A 58 15.00 -3.78 1.38
C PHE A 58 14.39 -2.71 0.48
N TYR A 59 13.35 -3.07 -0.25
CA TYR A 59 12.62 -2.14 -1.10
C TYR A 59 11.25 -1.81 -0.51
N VAL A 60 10.87 -0.54 -0.64
CA VAL A 60 9.52 -0.04 -0.33
C VAL A 60 8.92 0.47 -1.63
N PHE A 61 7.72 -0.02 -1.96
CA PHE A 61 6.87 0.47 -3.04
C PHE A 61 5.65 1.11 -2.41
N CYS A 62 5.28 2.32 -2.87
CA CYS A 62 4.09 3.03 -2.41
C CYS A 62 3.26 3.43 -3.63
N THR A 63 1.97 3.15 -3.59
CA THR A 63 1.08 3.36 -4.72
C THR A 63 -0.32 3.80 -4.28
N HIS A 64 -1.10 4.35 -5.22
CA HIS A 64 -2.51 4.62 -5.08
C HIS A 64 -3.20 4.26 -6.40
N PHE A 65 -4.07 3.26 -6.37
CA PHE A 65 -4.78 2.76 -7.55
C PHE A 65 -5.95 3.68 -7.92
N ASP A 66 -6.47 3.50 -9.12
CA ASP A 66 -7.64 4.25 -9.57
C ASP A 66 -8.91 3.76 -8.89
N HIS A 67 -9.78 4.71 -8.49
CA HIS A 67 -10.99 4.41 -7.75
C HIS A 67 -12.17 4.03 -8.67
N ILE A 68 -12.11 4.35 -9.97
CA ILE A 68 -13.16 4.05 -10.95
C ILE A 68 -12.80 2.84 -11.80
N GLY A 69 -11.62 2.86 -12.44
CA GLY A 69 -11.23 1.90 -13.46
C GLY A 69 -10.94 0.50 -12.90
N THR A 70 -11.84 -0.44 -13.09
CA THR A 70 -11.66 -1.84 -12.65
C THR A 70 -10.52 -2.51 -13.41
N LYS A 71 -10.45 -2.36 -14.73
CA LYS A 71 -9.34 -2.87 -15.53
C LYS A 71 -8.02 -2.21 -15.12
N ALA A 72 -8.02 -0.90 -14.86
CA ALA A 72 -6.85 -0.17 -14.41
C ALA A 72 -6.31 -0.74 -13.08
N ARG A 73 -7.16 -1.10 -12.12
CA ARG A 73 -6.71 -1.73 -10.86
C ARG A 73 -6.07 -3.10 -11.09
N ILE A 74 -6.71 -3.95 -11.88
CA ILE A 74 -6.19 -5.30 -12.20
C ILE A 74 -4.84 -5.21 -12.90
N GLU A 75 -4.74 -4.41 -13.94
CA GLU A 75 -3.52 -4.28 -14.72
C GLU A 75 -2.40 -3.53 -13.94
N SER A 76 -2.77 -2.59 -13.06
CA SER A 76 -1.83 -1.96 -12.14
C SER A 76 -1.20 -2.97 -11.18
N ALA A 77 -1.98 -3.90 -10.63
CA ALA A 77 -1.47 -4.98 -9.79
C ALA A 77 -0.49 -5.87 -10.57
N ARG A 78 -0.84 -6.25 -11.79
CA ARG A 78 0.00 -7.04 -12.70
C ARG A 78 1.31 -6.32 -13.02
N LEU A 79 1.24 -5.03 -13.36
CA LEU A 79 2.40 -4.19 -13.62
C LEU A 79 3.30 -4.06 -12.39
N ILE A 80 2.74 -3.81 -11.21
CA ILE A 80 3.51 -3.69 -9.95
C ILE A 80 4.27 -4.98 -9.67
N VAL A 81 3.64 -6.15 -9.76
CA VAL A 81 4.34 -7.44 -9.58
C VAL A 81 5.49 -7.59 -10.57
N SER A 82 5.28 -7.25 -11.84
CA SER A 82 6.34 -7.27 -12.86
C SER A 82 7.49 -6.32 -12.53
N LYS A 83 7.19 -5.08 -12.15
CA LYS A 83 8.19 -4.07 -11.77
C LYS A 83 8.94 -4.45 -10.49
N ILE A 84 8.26 -5.01 -9.50
CA ILE A 84 8.90 -5.53 -8.28
C ILE A 84 9.93 -6.60 -8.64
N LYS A 85 9.56 -7.58 -9.48
CA LYS A 85 10.49 -8.63 -9.92
C LYS A 85 11.72 -8.07 -10.63
N THR A 86 11.54 -7.05 -11.44
CA THR A 86 12.64 -6.44 -12.20
C THR A 86 13.51 -5.53 -11.33
N ILE A 87 12.92 -4.72 -10.46
CA ILE A 87 13.63 -3.69 -9.67
C ILE A 87 14.26 -4.31 -8.41
N ALA A 88 13.49 -5.09 -7.67
CA ALA A 88 13.92 -5.62 -6.37
C ALA A 88 14.52 -7.03 -6.45
N GLY A 89 14.22 -7.77 -7.51
CA GLY A 89 14.67 -9.14 -7.69
C GLY A 89 14.27 -10.02 -6.51
N ASN A 90 15.24 -10.59 -5.84
CA ASN A 90 15.04 -11.48 -4.69
C ASN A 90 15.24 -10.76 -3.33
N SER A 91 15.18 -9.44 -3.29
CA SER A 91 15.34 -8.65 -2.05
C SER A 91 14.07 -8.69 -1.19
N PRO A 92 14.15 -8.36 0.12
CA PRO A 92 12.98 -8.12 0.94
C PRO A 92 12.19 -6.91 0.43
N ILE A 93 10.85 -7.00 0.49
CA ILE A 93 9.94 -6.02 -0.12
C ILE A 93 8.82 -5.66 0.85
N ILE A 94 8.45 -4.40 0.84
CA ILE A 94 7.22 -3.87 1.43
C ILE A 94 6.48 -3.10 0.33
N LEU A 95 5.24 -3.47 0.04
CA LEU A 95 4.33 -2.72 -0.83
C LEU A 95 3.22 -2.14 0.03
N VAL A 96 3.00 -0.84 -0.05
CA VAL A 96 1.95 -0.12 0.70
C VAL A 96 1.13 0.75 -0.22
N GLY A 97 -0.11 0.97 0.15
CA GLY A 97 -0.96 1.97 -0.51
C GLY A 97 -2.45 1.70 -0.42
N ASP A 98 -3.18 2.71 -0.88
CA ASP A 98 -4.60 2.60 -1.19
C ASP A 98 -4.75 1.92 -2.56
N LEU A 99 -5.34 0.73 -2.57
CA LEU A 99 -5.58 -0.03 -3.80
C LEU A 99 -6.99 0.19 -4.37
N ASN A 100 -7.81 1.03 -3.71
CA ASN A 100 -9.20 1.31 -4.09
C ASN A 100 -10.01 0.05 -4.42
N SER A 101 -9.71 -1.04 -3.74
CA SER A 101 -10.27 -2.36 -4.00
C SER A 101 -10.23 -3.20 -2.74
N SER A 102 -11.30 -3.90 -2.46
CA SER A 102 -11.40 -4.76 -1.29
C SER A 102 -10.89 -6.17 -1.59
N PRO A 103 -10.67 -7.04 -0.57
CA PRO A 103 -10.29 -8.44 -0.79
C PRO A 103 -11.34 -9.25 -1.58
N GLN A 104 -12.56 -8.73 -1.70
CA GLN A 104 -13.65 -9.32 -2.50
C GLN A 104 -13.48 -9.07 -4.00
N ASP A 105 -12.67 -8.08 -4.41
CA ASP A 105 -12.19 -7.93 -5.78
C ASP A 105 -11.06 -8.94 -6.00
N THR A 106 -11.47 -10.17 -6.25
CA THR A 106 -10.60 -11.35 -6.14
C THR A 106 -9.46 -11.35 -7.13
N GLU A 107 -9.65 -10.90 -8.38
CA GLU A 107 -8.59 -10.93 -9.39
C GLU A 107 -7.45 -9.97 -9.03
N MET A 108 -7.75 -8.70 -8.75
CA MET A 108 -6.73 -7.72 -8.37
C MET A 108 -6.00 -8.17 -7.10
N TYR A 109 -6.75 -8.62 -6.09
CA TYR A 109 -6.19 -9.04 -4.82
C TYR A 109 -5.26 -10.24 -4.97
N HIS A 110 -5.67 -11.28 -5.69
CA HIS A 110 -4.86 -12.49 -5.91
C HIS A 110 -3.58 -12.22 -6.71
N LEU A 111 -3.61 -11.31 -7.70
CA LEU A 111 -2.41 -10.90 -8.41
C LEU A 111 -1.29 -10.41 -7.48
N LEU A 112 -1.65 -9.74 -6.39
CA LEU A 112 -0.69 -9.30 -5.37
C LEU A 112 -0.44 -10.40 -4.32
N ALA A 113 -1.49 -11.03 -3.80
CA ALA A 113 -1.43 -11.97 -2.69
C ALA A 113 -0.75 -13.30 -3.06
N ASP A 114 -0.76 -13.70 -4.33
CA ASP A 114 -0.03 -14.88 -4.82
C ASP A 114 1.49 -14.66 -4.87
N TYR A 115 1.92 -13.39 -4.88
CA TYR A 115 3.35 -13.03 -4.91
C TYR A 115 3.84 -12.43 -3.59
N LEU A 116 3.01 -11.69 -2.88
CA LEU A 116 3.30 -11.01 -1.62
C LEU A 116 2.37 -11.50 -0.52
N THR A 117 2.74 -11.28 0.72
CA THR A 117 1.93 -11.68 1.88
C THR A 117 1.21 -10.47 2.48
N ASP A 118 -0.12 -10.50 2.55
CA ASP A 118 -0.92 -9.48 3.23
C ASP A 118 -0.71 -9.54 4.75
N THR A 119 -0.21 -8.47 5.35
CA THR A 119 0.06 -8.40 6.78
C THR A 119 -1.21 -8.40 7.62
N ALA A 120 -2.35 -7.95 7.10
CA ALA A 120 -3.63 -8.03 7.81
C ALA A 120 -4.07 -9.49 8.06
N ILE A 121 -3.59 -10.42 7.22
CA ILE A 121 -3.86 -11.85 7.37
C ILE A 121 -2.74 -12.53 8.16
N SER A 122 -1.48 -12.25 7.83
CA SER A 122 -0.32 -13.03 8.27
C SER A 122 0.33 -12.56 9.58
N ALA A 123 0.06 -11.32 10.04
CA ALA A 123 0.66 -10.83 11.27
C ALA A 123 0.28 -11.66 12.48
N ILE A 124 1.25 -11.87 13.39
CA ILE A 124 1.07 -12.66 14.62
C ILE A 124 0.01 -12.02 15.50
N LYS A 125 0.11 -10.70 15.72
CA LYS A 125 -0.86 -9.93 16.47
C LYS A 125 -1.62 -9.00 15.52
N LYS A 126 -2.92 -8.84 15.77
CA LYS A 126 -3.78 -7.94 14.98
C LYS A 126 -4.67 -7.15 15.92
N THR A 127 -4.76 -5.84 15.67
CA THR A 127 -5.71 -4.95 16.32
C THR A 127 -6.49 -4.24 15.23
N ILE A 128 -7.69 -4.72 14.97
CA ILE A 128 -8.55 -4.25 13.88
C ILE A 128 -9.88 -3.85 14.52
N PRO A 129 -9.97 -2.61 15.05
CA PRO A 129 -11.19 -2.12 15.70
C PRO A 129 -12.33 -1.87 14.70
N THR A 130 -12.00 -1.81 13.41
CA THR A 130 -12.94 -1.61 12.31
C THR A 130 -12.68 -2.64 11.22
N ALA A 131 -13.72 -3.11 10.53
CA ALA A 131 -13.54 -4.09 9.46
C ALA A 131 -12.89 -3.50 8.20
N GLY A 132 -12.95 -2.19 8.01
CA GLY A 132 -12.40 -1.47 6.86
C GLY A 132 -11.31 -0.47 7.23
N THR A 133 -10.72 0.14 6.20
CA THR A 133 -9.72 1.20 6.32
C THR A 133 -10.21 2.55 5.81
N PHE A 134 -11.32 2.59 5.07
CA PHE A 134 -11.96 3.80 4.58
C PHE A 134 -13.14 4.17 5.49
N ASN A 135 -13.21 5.42 5.96
CA ASN A 135 -14.28 5.96 6.80
C ASN A 135 -15.11 7.06 6.14
N GLY A 136 -14.60 7.69 5.05
CA GLY A 136 -15.30 8.73 4.32
C GLY A 136 -15.68 9.95 5.16
N TYR A 137 -15.00 10.20 6.28
CA TYR A 137 -15.37 11.18 7.31
C TYR A 137 -16.74 10.92 7.97
N ASP A 138 -17.33 9.74 7.82
CA ASP A 138 -18.61 9.43 8.44
C ASP A 138 -18.43 9.05 9.92
N MET A 139 -18.85 9.97 10.79
CA MET A 139 -18.75 9.80 12.24
C MET A 139 -19.77 8.80 12.81
N LYS A 140 -20.78 8.43 12.04
CA LYS A 140 -21.86 7.53 12.49
C LYS A 140 -21.58 6.06 12.18
N ILE A 141 -20.55 5.79 11.39
CA ILE A 141 -20.17 4.41 11.06
C ILE A 141 -19.57 3.78 12.32
N SER A 142 -20.39 3.04 13.06
CA SER A 142 -19.97 2.24 14.20
C SER A 142 -19.41 0.88 13.77
N ASP A 143 -19.89 0.34 12.65
CA ASP A 143 -19.51 -0.97 12.13
C ASP A 143 -19.05 -0.85 10.68
N PHE A 144 -17.74 -1.01 10.46
CA PHE A 144 -17.17 -1.07 9.12
C PHE A 144 -17.43 -2.43 8.48
N GLN A 145 -17.96 -2.40 7.27
CA GLN A 145 -18.09 -3.61 6.47
C GLN A 145 -16.72 -4.05 5.93
N ALA A 146 -16.49 -5.34 5.86
CA ALA A 146 -15.22 -5.91 5.38
C ALA A 146 -14.83 -5.47 3.96
N ASN A 147 -15.80 -5.07 3.15
CA ASN A 147 -15.57 -4.57 1.78
C ASN A 147 -14.97 -3.16 1.71
N GLN A 148 -14.81 -2.48 2.82
CA GLN A 148 -14.18 -1.14 2.88
C GLN A 148 -12.68 -1.19 3.25
N LYS A 149 -12.06 -2.37 3.39
CA LYS A 149 -10.61 -2.48 3.48
C LYS A 149 -10.01 -2.26 2.10
N ILE A 150 -9.42 -1.07 1.87
CA ILE A 150 -8.80 -0.68 0.60
C ILE A 150 -7.32 -0.30 0.74
N ASP A 151 -6.84 -0.11 1.98
CA ASP A 151 -5.44 0.17 2.29
C ASP A 151 -4.72 -1.11 2.72
N TYR A 152 -3.52 -1.30 2.19
CA TYR A 152 -2.78 -2.54 2.36
C TYR A 152 -1.31 -2.31 2.72
N ILE A 153 -0.77 -3.27 3.46
CA ILE A 153 0.66 -3.49 3.65
C ILE A 153 0.94 -4.95 3.25
N PHE A 154 1.55 -5.13 2.09
CA PHE A 154 2.05 -6.42 1.65
C PHE A 154 3.55 -6.53 1.88
N ILE A 155 4.02 -7.71 2.21
CA ILE A 155 5.42 -7.99 2.48
C ILE A 155 5.92 -9.22 1.73
N GLN A 156 7.23 -9.27 1.46
CA GLN A 156 7.93 -10.46 1.03
C GLN A 156 9.28 -10.53 1.76
N LYS A 157 9.65 -11.72 2.24
CA LYS A 157 10.85 -11.96 3.06
C LYS A 157 10.92 -11.13 4.35
N PHE A 158 9.77 -10.76 4.85
CA PHE A 158 9.55 -10.24 6.19
C PHE A 158 8.50 -11.08 6.90
N LYS A 159 8.52 -11.03 8.21
CA LYS A 159 7.48 -11.56 9.10
C LYS A 159 6.68 -10.41 9.68
N GLY A 160 5.36 -10.43 9.51
CA GLY A 160 4.45 -9.50 10.18
C GLY A 160 4.31 -9.85 11.66
N LEU A 161 4.61 -8.91 12.55
CA LEU A 161 4.54 -9.11 13.99
C LEU A 161 3.28 -8.53 14.59
N ASP A 162 2.94 -7.28 14.29
CA ASP A 162 1.79 -6.58 14.86
C ASP A 162 1.16 -5.68 13.80
N TYR A 163 -0.03 -6.03 13.33
CA TYR A 163 -0.82 -5.25 12.37
C TYR A 163 -1.93 -4.50 13.10
N ARG A 164 -2.10 -3.23 12.79
CA ARG A 164 -3.13 -2.38 13.40
C ARG A 164 -3.81 -1.48 12.37
N VAL A 165 -5.11 -1.30 12.56
CA VAL A 165 -5.88 -0.20 11.98
C VAL A 165 -6.10 0.82 13.09
N LEU A 166 -5.68 2.08 12.87
CA LEU A 166 -5.72 3.14 13.88
C LEU A 166 -6.98 3.99 13.65
N ASN A 167 -7.91 3.96 14.60
CA ASN A 167 -9.20 4.68 14.50
C ASN A 167 -9.29 5.86 15.46
N ASP A 168 -8.17 6.50 15.77
CA ASP A 168 -8.10 7.66 16.65
C ASP A 168 -8.87 8.85 16.08
N ARG A 169 -9.47 9.66 16.98
CA ARG A 169 -10.29 10.83 16.66
C ARG A 169 -9.74 12.09 17.31
N TYR A 170 -10.00 13.23 16.68
CA TYR A 170 -9.77 14.53 17.28
C TYR A 170 -10.93 14.91 18.19
N ASN A 171 -10.69 15.07 19.48
CA ASN A 171 -11.68 15.52 20.47
C ASN A 171 -13.03 14.77 20.37
N ASP A 172 -13.00 13.50 20.02
CA ASP A 172 -14.16 12.62 19.78
C ASP A 172 -15.14 13.12 18.67
N LEU A 173 -14.75 14.13 17.88
CA LEU A 173 -15.64 14.79 16.93
C LEU A 173 -15.34 14.48 15.47
N SER A 174 -14.09 14.17 15.10
CA SER A 174 -13.73 13.92 13.69
C SER A 174 -12.51 13.04 13.53
N TYR A 175 -12.42 12.40 12.38
CA TYR A 175 -11.20 11.67 11.97
C TYR A 175 -10.20 12.62 11.28
N PRO A 176 -8.90 12.42 11.46
CA PRO A 176 -7.86 13.22 10.80
C PRO A 176 -7.78 13.00 9.28
N SER A 177 -8.35 11.91 8.80
CA SER A 177 -8.40 11.52 7.38
C SER A 177 -9.69 10.74 7.12
N ASP A 178 -10.14 10.69 5.88
CA ASP A 178 -11.20 9.80 5.40
C ASP A 178 -10.76 8.34 5.31
N HIS A 179 -9.47 8.06 5.54
CA HIS A 179 -8.93 6.73 5.74
C HIS A 179 -8.39 6.57 7.16
N PHE A 180 -8.46 5.34 7.67
CA PHE A 180 -7.75 4.95 8.89
C PHE A 180 -6.30 4.57 8.55
N PRO A 181 -5.30 5.11 9.25
CA PRO A 181 -3.93 4.66 9.08
C PRO A 181 -3.80 3.17 9.36
N VAL A 182 -3.08 2.46 8.51
CA VAL A 182 -2.67 1.08 8.74
C VAL A 182 -1.20 1.02 9.13
N MET A 183 -0.88 0.19 10.11
CA MET A 183 0.47 0.02 10.62
C MET A 183 0.80 -1.46 10.74
N CYS A 184 2.04 -1.82 10.41
CA CYS A 184 2.56 -3.15 10.71
C CYS A 184 4.00 -3.07 11.21
N VAL A 185 4.28 -3.75 12.32
CA VAL A 185 5.64 -4.04 12.76
C VAL A 185 6.10 -5.28 12.02
N VAL A 186 7.25 -5.19 11.36
CA VAL A 186 7.84 -6.30 10.59
C VAL A 186 9.26 -6.62 11.07
N SER A 187 9.68 -7.86 10.90
CA SER A 187 11.07 -8.31 11.09
C SER A 187 11.56 -9.11 9.91
N TYR A 188 12.84 -9.17 9.71
CA TYR A 188 13.49 -10.10 8.78
C TYR A 188 13.35 -11.54 9.24
#